data_b65f5cc4cdde2fe7c1442f8079be19c1
#
_entry.id   b65f5cc4cdde2fe7c1442f8079be19c1
#
_cell.length_a   1.000
_cell.length_b   1.000
_cell.length_c   1.000
_cell.angle_alpha   90.00
_cell.angle_beta   90.00
_cell.angle_gamma   90.00
#
_symmetry.space_group_name_H-M   'P 1'
#
loop_
_entity.id
_entity.type
_entity.pdbx_description
1 polymer ?
#
loop_
_entity_poly.entity_id
_entity_poly.type
_entity_poly.pdbx_seq_one_letter_code
_entity_poly.pdbx_strand_id
1 'polypeptide(L)'
;TYIRPFVSAGGTQALLTTNAATSAVTCAVEEILWAQMIGTGAYTAPNFANLTKGNAATGLDISFANSNKVTLGTFDLLFSLGEDADSPVYKIEGCCVNEASIDFDIDGIATINWSGMGKIVKELESPEVIRATSAPTASATGQLWFDTNQAGYPLHVAQATGSSNWKREISEGAGDSDTGNFIRNRLTSLTMTAADTTLYPGASSNGVYNTVITGGNVTISNNMTFLTPETLGIVNQPLGHVTGTRSVGGSFTCYLNMDTGSSADLFEDIIENTADVTNSFDLTFGVGGTTSSTSRVELHMETCHLEVPTHSMDDVISLEVNFHALPSTIGGTNELNVKYFGTTL
;
A
#
# COMPACT_ATOMS: atom_id res chain seq x y z
N THR A 1 -6.76 -1.73 -14.07
CA THR A 1 -6.60 -0.32 -13.73
C THR A 1 -5.17 -0.15 -13.27
N TYR A 2 -4.37 0.53 -14.06
CA TYR A 2 -2.99 0.80 -13.69
C TYR A 2 -2.96 2.12 -12.92
N ILE A 3 -2.63 2.06 -11.64
CA ILE A 3 -2.19 3.23 -10.91
C ILE A 3 -0.71 3.36 -11.23
N ARG A 4 -0.38 4.25 -12.18
CA ARG A 4 1.02 4.54 -12.47
C ARG A 4 1.49 5.64 -11.54
N PRO A 5 2.56 5.41 -10.78
CA PRO A 5 3.23 6.49 -10.08
C PRO A 5 3.84 7.43 -11.11
N PHE A 6 3.89 8.70 -10.78
CA PHE A 6 4.54 9.71 -11.58
C PHE A 6 6.00 9.37 -11.82
N VAL A 7 6.38 9.24 -13.09
CA VAL A 7 7.77 9.13 -13.49
C VAL A 7 8.27 10.52 -13.82
N SER A 8 9.31 10.97 -13.14
CA SER A 8 10.04 12.15 -13.57
C SER A 8 10.73 11.86 -14.92
N ALA A 9 10.86 12.89 -15.76
CA ALA A 9 11.52 12.81 -17.05
C ALA A 9 12.92 12.20 -16.90
N GLY A 10 13.10 10.96 -17.37
CA GLY A 10 14.38 10.25 -17.27
C GLY A 10 14.31 8.75 -17.47
N GLY A 11 13.13 8.15 -17.58
CA GLY A 11 12.96 6.79 -18.08
C GLY A 11 13.27 5.65 -17.12
N THR A 12 13.59 5.90 -15.86
CA THR A 12 13.70 4.86 -14.82
C THR A 12 12.49 4.90 -13.93
N GLN A 13 11.71 3.83 -13.93
CA GLN A 13 10.67 3.63 -12.95
C GLN A 13 11.32 3.24 -11.63
N ALA A 14 11.04 3.97 -10.58
CA ALA A 14 11.51 3.68 -9.23
C ALA A 14 10.31 3.58 -8.30
N LEU A 15 10.39 2.76 -7.26
CA LEU A 15 9.40 2.74 -6.19
C LEU A 15 9.32 4.10 -5.49
N LEU A 16 10.46 4.77 -5.41
CA LEU A 16 10.60 6.12 -4.89
C LEU A 16 11.28 7.00 -5.93
N THR A 17 10.76 8.20 -6.11
CA THR A 17 11.48 9.24 -6.86
C THR A 17 12.24 10.13 -5.90
N THR A 18 13.44 10.52 -6.27
CA THR A 18 14.28 11.39 -5.45
C THR A 18 14.65 12.67 -6.19
N ASN A 19 14.89 13.72 -5.43
CA ASN A 19 15.52 14.92 -5.96
C ASN A 19 17.00 14.65 -6.22
N ALA A 20 17.45 14.82 -7.47
CA ALA A 20 18.82 14.53 -7.87
C ALA A 20 19.88 15.33 -7.10
N ALA A 21 19.55 16.52 -6.61
CA ALA A 21 20.47 17.37 -5.89
C ALA A 21 20.59 17.04 -4.37
N THR A 22 19.52 16.51 -3.79
CA THR A 22 19.46 16.29 -2.33
C THR A 22 19.30 14.83 -1.95
N SER A 23 19.06 13.94 -2.90
CA SER A 23 18.67 12.54 -2.71
C SER A 23 17.42 12.35 -1.82
N ALA A 24 16.67 13.41 -1.60
CA ALA A 24 15.44 13.37 -0.82
C ALA A 24 14.31 12.72 -1.64
N VAL A 25 13.54 11.86 -1.01
CA VAL A 25 12.37 11.24 -1.63
C VAL A 25 11.32 12.31 -1.95
N THR A 26 10.87 12.36 -3.19
CA THR A 26 9.88 13.33 -3.66
C THR A 26 8.50 12.72 -3.85
N CYS A 27 8.44 11.45 -4.24
CA CYS A 27 7.19 10.74 -4.46
C CYS A 27 7.41 9.24 -4.23
N ALA A 28 6.39 8.57 -3.78
CA ALA A 28 6.35 7.11 -3.69
C ALA A 28 5.25 6.56 -4.59
N VAL A 29 5.40 5.30 -4.95
CA VAL A 29 4.35 4.53 -5.59
C VAL A 29 3.16 4.46 -4.63
N GLU A 30 1.96 4.64 -5.15
CA GLU A 30 0.71 4.47 -4.38
C GLU A 30 0.58 5.39 -3.15
N GLU A 31 1.38 6.44 -3.08
CA GLU A 31 1.40 7.38 -1.94
C GLU A 31 -0.01 7.87 -1.57
N ILE A 32 -0.84 8.16 -2.56
CA ILE A 32 -2.21 8.62 -2.33
C ILE A 32 -3.09 7.53 -1.69
N LEU A 33 -2.93 6.28 -2.11
CA LEU A 33 -3.72 5.16 -1.56
C LEU A 33 -3.33 4.90 -0.11
N TRP A 34 -2.04 4.90 0.19
CA TRP A 34 -1.56 4.81 1.56
C TRP A 34 -2.04 5.96 2.43
N ALA A 35 -1.97 7.19 1.91
CA ALA A 35 -2.45 8.35 2.64
C ALA A 35 -3.94 8.23 3.00
N GLN A 36 -4.75 7.73 2.07
CA GLN A 36 -6.18 7.50 2.31
C GLN A 36 -6.41 6.33 3.28
N MET A 37 -5.60 5.27 3.19
CA MET A 37 -5.70 4.10 4.05
C MET A 37 -5.44 4.42 5.53
N ILE A 38 -4.48 5.29 5.80
CA ILE A 38 -4.13 5.68 7.18
C ILE A 38 -5.00 6.81 7.74
N GLY A 39 -5.81 7.46 6.92
CA GLY A 39 -6.75 8.48 7.37
C GLY A 39 -6.10 9.83 7.70
N THR A 40 -5.23 10.33 6.86
CA THR A 40 -4.45 11.55 7.12
C THR A 40 -5.22 12.86 7.03
N GLY A 41 -6.42 12.87 6.51
CA GLY A 41 -7.16 14.10 6.30
C GLY A 41 -6.60 14.96 5.16
N ALA A 42 -5.95 16.08 5.42
CA ALA A 42 -5.61 17.06 4.40
C ALA A 42 -4.28 16.76 3.68
N TYR A 43 -4.29 16.82 2.35
CA TYR A 43 -3.09 16.96 1.56
C TYR A 43 -2.59 18.41 1.65
N THR A 44 -1.40 18.59 2.17
CA THR A 44 -0.71 19.87 2.12
C THR A 44 0.46 19.72 1.14
N ALA A 45 0.32 20.29 -0.05
CA ALA A 45 1.35 20.16 -1.07
C ALA A 45 2.73 20.55 -0.54
N PRO A 46 3.77 19.73 -0.75
CA PRO A 46 3.83 18.54 -1.58
C PRO A 46 3.62 17.22 -0.81
N ASN A 47 3.14 17.23 0.41
CA ASN A 47 3.16 16.07 1.30
C ASN A 47 1.81 15.77 1.94
N PHE A 48 1.55 14.50 2.19
CA PHE A 48 0.55 14.06 3.14
C PHE A 48 1.16 14.05 4.56
N ALA A 49 0.39 14.44 5.55
CA ALA A 49 0.90 14.70 6.91
C ALA A 49 1.54 13.49 7.62
N ASN A 50 1.18 12.26 7.24
CA ASN A 50 1.66 11.03 7.88
C ASN A 50 2.65 10.24 7.04
N LEU A 51 3.19 10.87 6.01
CA LEU A 51 4.19 10.29 5.13
C LEU A 51 5.49 11.04 5.36
N THR A 52 6.41 10.41 6.07
CA THR A 52 7.73 11.00 6.31
C THR A 52 8.67 10.62 5.19
N LYS A 53 9.03 11.59 4.37
CA LYS A 53 9.95 11.41 3.24
C LYS A 53 11.38 11.65 3.69
N GLY A 54 12.17 10.59 3.67
CA GLY A 54 13.60 10.61 3.97
C GLY A 54 14.47 10.74 2.71
N ASN A 55 15.65 10.15 2.76
CA ASN A 55 16.53 9.97 1.62
C ASN A 55 16.39 8.53 1.06
N ALA A 56 17.14 8.19 0.02
CA ALA A 56 17.10 6.86 -0.60
C ALA A 56 17.38 5.70 0.38
N ALA A 57 18.20 5.94 1.40
CA ALA A 57 18.57 4.93 2.39
C ALA A 57 17.54 4.83 3.55
N THR A 58 16.87 5.94 3.88
CA THR A 58 15.83 5.97 4.92
C THR A 58 14.42 5.82 4.34
N GLY A 59 14.29 6.00 3.03
CA GLY A 59 13.07 5.75 2.29
C GLY A 59 11.88 6.63 2.62
N LEU A 60 10.71 6.11 2.37
CA LEU A 60 9.43 6.67 2.78
C LEU A 60 8.88 5.86 3.94
N ASP A 61 8.56 6.54 5.02
CA ASP A 61 7.93 5.97 6.21
C ASP A 61 6.44 6.34 6.25
N ILE A 62 5.58 5.33 6.28
CA ILE A 62 4.13 5.44 6.35
C ILE A 62 3.71 4.95 7.72
N SER A 63 3.51 5.88 8.64
CA SER A 63 3.17 5.57 10.03
C SER A 63 1.66 5.46 10.23
N PHE A 64 1.22 4.34 10.74
CA PHE A 64 -0.16 4.12 11.17
C PHE A 64 -0.43 4.68 12.58
N ALA A 65 0.58 5.21 13.24
CA ALA A 65 0.49 5.83 14.58
C ALA A 65 -0.28 7.16 14.59
N ASN A 66 -1.39 7.24 13.84
CA ASN A 66 -2.17 8.45 13.72
C ASN A 66 -3.55 8.30 14.35
N SER A 67 -3.95 9.30 15.13
CA SER A 67 -5.27 9.41 15.72
C SER A 67 -6.42 9.62 14.71
N ASN A 68 -6.10 9.88 13.44
CA ASN A 68 -7.09 10.19 12.41
C ASN A 68 -7.70 8.98 11.70
N LYS A 69 -7.51 7.77 12.24
CA LYS A 69 -8.14 6.55 11.69
C LYS A 69 -9.68 6.60 11.64
N VAL A 70 -10.28 7.55 12.34
CA VAL A 70 -11.74 7.74 12.39
C VAL A 70 -12.29 8.45 11.16
N THR A 71 -11.45 9.22 10.46
CA THR A 71 -11.83 9.96 9.25
C THR A 71 -10.91 9.59 8.10
N LEU A 72 -11.38 8.72 7.24
CA LEU A 72 -10.69 8.45 5.97
C LEU A 72 -10.94 9.60 5.01
N GLY A 73 -9.88 10.02 4.33
CA GLY A 73 -10.02 10.95 3.22
C GLY A 73 -10.70 10.30 2.02
N THR A 74 -11.06 11.13 1.06
CA THR A 74 -11.61 10.68 -0.22
C THR A 74 -10.78 11.23 -1.37
N PHE A 75 -10.76 10.49 -2.48
CA PHE A 75 -10.16 10.91 -3.73
C PHE A 75 -11.10 10.60 -4.88
N ASP A 76 -10.84 11.19 -6.03
CA ASP A 76 -11.58 10.89 -7.25
C ASP A 76 -10.71 10.03 -8.16
N LEU A 77 -11.28 8.95 -8.67
CA LEU A 77 -10.62 8.06 -9.63
C LEU A 77 -11.09 8.41 -11.04
N LEU A 78 -10.15 8.75 -11.90
CA LEU A 78 -10.39 9.03 -13.31
C LEU A 78 -9.88 7.87 -14.16
N PHE A 79 -10.66 7.46 -15.16
CA PHE A 79 -10.23 6.47 -16.13
C PHE A 79 -10.85 6.72 -17.50
N SER A 80 -10.07 6.45 -18.54
CA SER A 80 -10.52 6.50 -19.94
C SER A 80 -10.77 5.09 -20.44
N LEU A 81 -11.85 4.89 -21.17
CA LEU A 81 -12.16 3.63 -21.84
C LEU A 81 -11.78 3.75 -23.33
N GLY A 82 -10.53 3.50 -23.61
CA GLY A 82 -9.96 3.54 -24.95
C GLY A 82 -8.81 4.53 -25.08
N GLU A 83 -8.19 4.53 -26.26
CA GLU A 83 -7.02 5.34 -26.61
C GLU A 83 -7.32 6.34 -27.74
N ASP A 84 -8.57 6.47 -28.14
CA ASP A 84 -8.99 7.39 -29.18
C ASP A 84 -9.35 8.77 -28.63
N ALA A 85 -9.28 9.77 -29.50
CA ALA A 85 -9.61 11.17 -29.13
C ALA A 85 -11.04 11.33 -28.57
N ASP A 86 -11.95 10.45 -28.96
CA ASP A 86 -13.35 10.45 -28.53
C ASP A 86 -13.66 9.45 -27.42
N SER A 87 -12.62 8.81 -26.86
CA SER A 87 -12.82 7.83 -25.78
C SER A 87 -13.51 8.46 -24.58
N PRO A 88 -14.52 7.80 -24.00
CA PRO A 88 -15.23 8.31 -22.85
C PRO A 88 -14.32 8.35 -21.62
N VAL A 89 -14.46 9.39 -20.83
CA VAL A 89 -13.76 9.52 -19.53
C VAL A 89 -14.76 9.41 -18.42
N TYR A 90 -14.49 8.52 -17.51
CA TYR A 90 -15.30 8.32 -16.33
C TYR A 90 -14.56 8.79 -15.09
N LYS A 91 -15.34 9.32 -14.15
CA LYS A 91 -14.88 9.67 -12.82
C LYS A 91 -15.70 8.93 -11.77
N ILE A 92 -15.01 8.29 -10.84
CA ILE A 92 -15.64 7.79 -9.62
C ILE A 92 -15.32 8.80 -8.53
N GLU A 93 -16.34 9.51 -8.04
CA GLU A 93 -16.19 10.55 -7.03
C GLU A 93 -16.24 9.95 -5.61
N GLY A 94 -15.48 10.55 -4.72
CA GLY A 94 -15.52 10.24 -3.30
C GLY A 94 -15.09 8.82 -2.99
N CYS A 95 -14.05 8.32 -3.65
CA CYS A 95 -13.47 7.00 -3.38
C CYS A 95 -12.78 6.99 -2.02
N CYS A 96 -13.01 5.93 -1.25
CA CYS A 96 -12.29 5.63 -0.02
C CYS A 96 -11.61 4.27 -0.14
N VAL A 97 -10.40 4.15 0.39
CA VAL A 97 -9.69 2.86 0.47
C VAL A 97 -10.15 2.12 1.72
N ASN A 98 -10.70 0.93 1.53
CA ASN A 98 -11.11 0.06 2.64
C ASN A 98 -10.05 -0.96 3.02
N GLU A 99 -9.39 -1.56 2.04
CA GLU A 99 -8.49 -2.67 2.27
C GLU A 99 -7.27 -2.62 1.36
N ALA A 100 -6.14 -3.03 1.89
CA ALA A 100 -4.93 -3.34 1.17
C ALA A 100 -4.48 -4.76 1.54
N SER A 101 -4.26 -5.62 0.55
CA SER A 101 -3.67 -6.96 0.72
C SER A 101 -2.36 -7.02 -0.02
N ILE A 102 -1.32 -7.48 0.68
CA ILE A 102 0.01 -7.67 0.12
C ILE A 102 0.26 -9.17 0.14
N ASP A 103 0.29 -9.75 -1.06
CA ASP A 103 0.49 -11.17 -1.25
C ASP A 103 1.91 -11.45 -1.75
N PHE A 104 2.55 -12.43 -1.17
CA PHE A 104 3.88 -12.87 -1.56
C PHE A 104 3.99 -14.39 -1.53
N ASP A 105 4.54 -14.94 -2.60
CA ASP A 105 4.87 -16.35 -2.75
C ASP A 105 6.30 -16.51 -3.28
N ILE A 106 6.84 -17.71 -3.23
CA ILE A 106 8.27 -17.95 -3.55
C ILE A 106 8.62 -17.62 -5.01
N ASP A 107 7.71 -17.79 -5.94
CA ASP A 107 7.94 -17.66 -7.38
C ASP A 107 7.23 -16.44 -8.00
N GLY A 108 6.42 -15.73 -7.22
CA GLY A 108 5.60 -14.64 -7.68
C GLY A 108 6.30 -13.29 -7.74
N ILE A 109 5.54 -12.34 -8.21
CA ILE A 109 5.85 -10.90 -8.14
C ILE A 109 5.01 -10.34 -6.98
N ALA A 110 5.64 -9.53 -6.12
CA ALA A 110 4.92 -8.86 -5.05
C ALA A 110 3.82 -7.97 -5.62
N THR A 111 2.61 -8.16 -5.14
CA THR A 111 1.45 -7.36 -5.53
C THR A 111 0.78 -6.76 -4.32
N ILE A 112 0.28 -5.55 -4.48
CA ILE A 112 -0.60 -4.91 -3.51
C ILE A 112 -1.97 -4.79 -4.16
N ASN A 113 -2.95 -5.45 -3.59
CA ASN A 113 -4.33 -5.40 -4.03
C ASN A 113 -5.08 -4.38 -3.19
N TRP A 114 -5.67 -3.39 -3.85
CA TRP A 114 -6.43 -2.35 -3.20
C TRP A 114 -7.91 -2.54 -3.44
N SER A 115 -8.69 -2.45 -2.39
CA SER A 115 -10.14 -2.40 -2.49
C SER A 115 -10.72 -1.18 -1.79
N GLY A 116 -11.85 -0.71 -2.27
CA GLY A 116 -12.50 0.46 -1.73
C GLY A 116 -13.86 0.69 -2.36
N MET A 117 -14.48 1.79 -2.01
CA MET A 117 -15.79 2.16 -2.52
C MET A 117 -15.79 3.61 -2.97
N GLY A 118 -16.54 3.89 -4.02
CA GLY A 118 -16.80 5.25 -4.53
C GLY A 118 -18.26 5.64 -4.33
N LYS A 119 -18.50 6.92 -4.29
CA LYS A 119 -19.84 7.48 -4.04
C LYS A 119 -20.72 7.46 -5.28
N ILE A 120 -20.19 7.88 -6.41
CA ILE A 120 -20.94 8.00 -7.67
C ILE A 120 -19.98 7.87 -8.86
N VAL A 121 -20.46 7.24 -9.93
CA VAL A 121 -19.77 7.20 -11.22
C VAL A 121 -20.43 8.19 -12.17
N LYS A 122 -19.61 9.02 -12.81
CA LYS A 122 -20.05 10.01 -13.80
C LYS A 122 -19.21 9.88 -15.06
N GLU A 123 -19.83 10.03 -16.20
CA GLU A 123 -19.14 10.32 -17.45
C GLU A 123 -18.85 11.83 -17.50
N LEU A 124 -17.62 12.18 -17.84
CA LEU A 124 -17.21 13.57 -17.97
C LEU A 124 -17.30 14.00 -19.42
N GLU A 125 -18.09 15.05 -19.66
CA GLU A 125 -18.27 15.67 -20.97
C GLU A 125 -17.71 17.10 -20.98
N SER A 126 -17.78 17.76 -22.14
CA SER A 126 -17.46 19.18 -22.23
C SER A 126 -18.48 20.01 -21.40
N PRO A 127 -18.04 21.00 -20.60
CA PRO A 127 -16.71 21.62 -20.57
C PRO A 127 -15.71 20.98 -19.57
N GLU A 128 -16.06 19.92 -18.88
CA GLU A 128 -15.20 19.28 -17.86
C GLU A 128 -13.98 18.63 -18.49
N VAL A 129 -14.15 18.05 -19.70
CA VAL A 129 -13.08 17.48 -20.50
C VAL A 129 -13.00 18.20 -21.84
N ILE A 130 -11.86 18.84 -22.10
CA ILE A 130 -11.57 19.48 -23.37
C ILE A 130 -10.72 18.54 -24.23
N ARG A 131 -11.06 18.42 -25.52
CA ARG A 131 -10.26 17.72 -26.52
C ARG A 131 -9.72 18.72 -27.50
N ALA A 132 -8.41 18.87 -27.54
CA ALA A 132 -7.77 19.87 -28.42
C ALA A 132 -6.33 19.46 -28.77
N THR A 133 -5.86 19.92 -29.92
CA THR A 133 -4.50 19.70 -30.42
C THR A 133 -3.44 20.62 -29.80
N SER A 134 -3.88 21.56 -28.99
CA SER A 134 -3.00 22.49 -28.26
C SER A 134 -3.64 22.86 -26.92
N ALA A 135 -2.81 23.29 -25.97
CA ALA A 135 -3.25 23.62 -24.63
C ALA A 135 -4.38 24.68 -24.64
N PRO A 136 -5.61 24.33 -24.23
CA PRO A 136 -6.71 25.27 -24.16
C PRO A 136 -6.56 26.20 -22.97
N THR A 137 -7.39 27.23 -22.90
CA THR A 137 -7.47 28.07 -21.72
C THR A 137 -8.35 27.40 -20.68
N ALA A 138 -7.75 26.96 -19.57
CA ALA A 138 -8.49 26.38 -18.47
C ALA A 138 -9.41 27.41 -17.81
N SER A 139 -10.68 27.08 -17.66
CA SER A 139 -11.68 27.93 -16.99
C SER A 139 -11.72 27.67 -15.48
N ALA A 140 -11.26 26.52 -15.02
CA ALA A 140 -11.25 26.13 -13.61
C ALA A 140 -10.06 25.21 -13.31
N THR A 141 -9.62 25.22 -12.07
CA THR A 141 -8.68 24.21 -11.55
C THR A 141 -9.35 22.84 -11.55
N GLY A 142 -8.61 21.80 -11.93
CA GLY A 142 -9.13 20.44 -12.03
C GLY A 142 -9.80 20.11 -13.36
N GLN A 143 -9.94 21.11 -14.29
CA GLN A 143 -10.43 20.84 -15.63
C GLN A 143 -9.47 19.92 -16.38
N LEU A 144 -10.00 19.02 -17.20
CA LEU A 144 -9.24 18.00 -17.92
C LEU A 144 -9.06 18.40 -19.38
N TRP A 145 -7.90 18.05 -19.94
CA TRP A 145 -7.60 18.23 -21.36
C TRP A 145 -6.89 16.99 -21.92
N PHE A 146 -7.48 16.41 -22.96
CA PHE A 146 -6.82 15.43 -23.81
C PHE A 146 -6.08 16.15 -24.94
N ASP A 147 -4.76 15.97 -25.00
CA ASP A 147 -3.95 16.44 -26.11
C ASP A 147 -4.11 15.49 -27.31
N THR A 148 -4.95 15.88 -28.26
CA THR A 148 -5.24 15.07 -29.45
C THR A 148 -4.14 15.17 -30.52
N ASN A 149 -3.08 15.93 -30.29
CA ASN A 149 -1.92 16.04 -31.18
C ASN A 149 -0.79 15.04 -30.84
N GLN A 150 -0.85 14.41 -29.68
CA GLN A 150 0.16 13.45 -29.25
C GLN A 150 -0.38 12.02 -29.30
N ALA A 151 0.47 11.07 -29.72
CA ALA A 151 0.12 9.66 -29.66
C ALA A 151 -0.14 9.24 -28.21
N GLY A 152 -1.19 8.40 -28.01
CA GLY A 152 -1.63 7.97 -26.70
C GLY A 152 -2.49 9.02 -25.96
N TYR A 153 -2.83 10.12 -26.61
CA TYR A 153 -3.78 11.14 -26.12
C TYR A 153 -3.60 11.46 -24.62
N PRO A 154 -2.44 12.00 -24.22
CA PRO A 154 -2.16 12.22 -22.80
C PRO A 154 -3.17 13.15 -22.14
N LEU A 155 -3.61 12.75 -20.97
CA LEU A 155 -4.50 13.54 -20.13
C LEU A 155 -3.71 14.58 -19.33
N HIS A 156 -4.18 15.82 -19.35
CA HIS A 156 -3.65 16.92 -18.57
C HIS A 156 -4.72 17.45 -17.62
N VAL A 157 -4.28 17.90 -16.45
CA VAL A 157 -5.13 18.51 -15.44
C VAL A 157 -4.70 19.97 -15.23
N ALA A 158 -5.66 20.87 -15.22
CA ALA A 158 -5.41 22.29 -14.95
C ALA A 158 -5.08 22.50 -13.47
N GLN A 159 -3.89 22.99 -13.17
CA GLN A 159 -3.47 23.36 -11.81
C GLN A 159 -4.02 24.75 -11.40
N ALA A 160 -4.32 25.58 -12.38
CA ALA A 160 -4.95 26.88 -12.23
C ALA A 160 -5.65 27.29 -13.53
N THR A 161 -6.41 28.36 -13.52
CA THR A 161 -6.98 28.94 -14.74
C THR A 161 -5.89 29.47 -15.68
N GLY A 162 -6.13 29.40 -16.99
CA GLY A 162 -5.20 29.86 -18.03
C GLY A 162 -4.65 28.73 -18.90
N SER A 163 -3.90 29.08 -19.95
CA SER A 163 -3.40 28.11 -20.93
C SER A 163 -2.04 27.51 -20.61
N SER A 164 -1.31 28.06 -19.64
CA SER A 164 0.05 27.61 -19.28
C SER A 164 0.11 26.74 -18.02
N ASN A 165 -1.04 26.47 -17.40
CA ASN A 165 -1.10 25.79 -16.09
C ASN A 165 -1.56 24.33 -16.18
N TRP A 166 -1.39 23.72 -17.34
CA TRP A 166 -1.70 22.32 -17.55
C TRP A 166 -0.53 21.43 -17.09
N LYS A 167 -0.85 20.42 -16.31
CA LYS A 167 0.10 19.39 -15.91
C LYS A 167 -0.35 18.06 -16.49
N ARG A 168 0.55 17.38 -17.16
CA ARG A 168 0.32 16.02 -17.66
C ARG A 168 0.21 15.08 -16.47
N GLU A 169 -0.96 14.47 -16.28
CA GLU A 169 -1.23 13.59 -15.15
C GLU A 169 -1.06 12.12 -15.51
N ILE A 170 -1.30 11.75 -16.77
CA ILE A 170 -1.11 10.38 -17.24
C ILE A 170 -0.10 10.41 -18.36
N SER A 171 1.03 9.82 -18.13
CA SER A 171 1.91 9.34 -19.18
C SER A 171 1.51 7.90 -19.44
N GLU A 172 0.72 7.67 -20.47
CA GLU A 172 0.81 6.40 -21.16
C GLU A 172 2.25 6.30 -21.61
N GLY A 173 3.04 5.44 -20.95
CA GLY A 173 4.41 5.23 -21.37
C GLY A 173 4.39 4.68 -22.77
N ALA A 174 4.71 5.53 -23.73
CA ALA A 174 5.13 5.06 -25.04
C ALA A 174 6.29 4.11 -24.81
N GLY A 175 6.06 2.83 -25.02
CA GLY A 175 7.05 1.81 -24.81
C GLY A 175 7.31 1.57 -23.33
N ASP A 176 6.33 1.03 -22.66
CA ASP A 176 6.54 0.33 -21.40
C ASP A 176 7.33 -0.94 -21.69
N SER A 177 8.59 -0.75 -22.03
CA SER A 177 9.58 -1.81 -22.13
C SER A 177 10.15 -2.16 -20.75
N ASP A 178 9.70 -1.49 -19.71
CA ASP A 178 10.18 -1.66 -18.34
C ASP A 178 9.51 -2.84 -17.66
N THR A 179 9.66 -4.00 -18.27
CA THR A 179 9.39 -5.28 -17.63
C THR A 179 10.41 -5.62 -16.53
N GLY A 180 11.38 -4.74 -16.28
CA GLY A 180 12.46 -4.93 -15.32
C GLY A 180 12.15 -4.48 -13.89
N ASN A 181 11.06 -3.75 -13.67
CA ASN A 181 10.82 -3.03 -12.42
C ASN A 181 9.82 -3.72 -11.48
N PHE A 182 9.80 -5.04 -11.48
CA PHE A 182 8.98 -5.80 -10.55
C PHE A 182 9.80 -6.24 -9.34
N ILE A 183 9.22 -6.10 -8.16
CA ILE A 183 9.75 -6.71 -6.95
C ILE A 183 9.43 -8.21 -7.03
N ARG A 184 10.47 -9.03 -7.06
CA ARG A 184 10.32 -10.47 -6.99
C ARG A 184 10.28 -10.90 -5.54
N ASN A 185 9.34 -11.77 -5.20
CA ASN A 185 9.17 -12.28 -3.85
C ASN A 185 10.31 -13.16 -3.34
N ARG A 186 11.16 -13.69 -4.23
CA ARG A 186 12.23 -14.63 -3.89
C ARG A 186 13.22 -14.16 -2.83
N LEU A 187 13.32 -12.86 -2.60
CA LEU A 187 14.17 -12.27 -1.56
C LEU A 187 13.36 -11.78 -0.35
N THR A 188 12.08 -12.12 -0.28
CA THR A 188 11.25 -11.78 0.87
C THR A 188 11.80 -12.46 2.12
N SER A 189 11.92 -11.68 3.18
CA SER A 189 12.42 -12.14 4.47
C SER A 189 11.40 -11.85 5.56
N LEU A 190 11.36 -12.71 6.55
CA LEU A 190 10.64 -12.48 7.81
C LEU A 190 11.65 -12.44 8.94
N THR A 191 11.63 -11.38 9.71
CA THR A 191 12.27 -11.31 11.01
C THR A 191 11.18 -11.36 12.06
N MET A 192 11.30 -12.29 12.98
CA MET A 192 10.34 -12.47 14.07
C MET A 192 11.07 -12.49 15.38
N THR A 193 10.66 -11.65 16.31
CA THR A 193 11.31 -11.52 17.63
C THR A 193 10.27 -11.63 18.73
N ALA A 194 10.48 -12.55 19.66
CA ALA A 194 9.64 -12.66 20.85
C ALA A 194 9.84 -11.45 21.78
N ALA A 195 8.75 -10.88 22.28
CA ALA A 195 8.81 -9.76 23.22
C ALA A 195 9.39 -10.16 24.59
N ASP A 196 9.19 -11.41 25.00
CA ASP A 196 9.71 -11.96 26.27
C ASP A 196 10.44 -13.27 26.04
N THR A 197 11.76 -13.24 26.08
CA THR A 197 12.63 -14.41 25.90
C THR A 197 12.57 -15.41 27.05
N THR A 198 11.98 -15.05 28.19
CA THR A 198 11.83 -15.98 29.32
C THR A 198 10.62 -16.87 29.13
N LEU A 199 9.63 -16.41 28.40
CA LEU A 199 8.43 -17.18 28.06
C LEU A 199 8.61 -17.97 26.75
N TYR A 200 9.59 -17.58 25.93
CA TYR A 200 9.90 -18.20 24.64
C TYR A 200 11.38 -18.62 24.58
N PRO A 201 11.77 -19.66 25.33
CA PRO A 201 13.18 -20.05 25.49
C PRO A 201 13.80 -20.70 24.24
N GLY A 202 12.97 -21.19 23.32
CA GLY A 202 13.42 -21.75 22.03
C GLY A 202 13.97 -20.71 21.07
N ALA A 203 13.68 -19.43 21.28
CA ALA A 203 14.25 -18.35 20.50
C ALA A 203 15.78 -18.27 20.68
N SER A 204 16.45 -17.69 19.70
CA SER A 204 17.89 -17.37 19.83
C SER A 204 18.15 -16.41 21.00
N SER A 205 19.43 -16.23 21.37
CA SER A 205 19.82 -15.36 22.49
C SER A 205 19.30 -13.91 22.44
N ASN A 206 18.85 -13.48 21.26
CA ASN A 206 18.25 -12.15 21.02
C ASN A 206 16.72 -12.21 20.86
N GLY A 207 16.08 -13.35 21.19
CA GLY A 207 14.65 -13.52 21.02
C GLY A 207 14.19 -13.77 19.57
N VAL A 208 15.11 -13.96 18.64
CA VAL A 208 14.80 -14.08 17.20
C VAL A 208 14.57 -15.53 16.81
N TYR A 209 13.50 -15.79 16.07
CA TYR A 209 13.27 -17.05 15.37
C TYR A 209 13.67 -16.92 13.91
N ASN A 210 14.47 -17.86 13.45
CA ASN A 210 14.94 -17.92 12.07
C ASN A 210 14.03 -18.83 11.23
N THR A 211 13.03 -18.27 10.60
CA THR A 211 12.05 -18.99 9.81
C THR A 211 12.27 -18.78 8.32
N VAL A 212 12.24 -19.87 7.56
CA VAL A 212 12.33 -19.84 6.09
C VAL A 212 10.91 -19.84 5.54
N ILE A 213 10.43 -18.68 5.15
CA ILE A 213 9.07 -18.52 4.61
C ILE A 213 9.01 -18.97 3.15
N THR A 214 7.88 -19.56 2.78
CA THR A 214 7.57 -19.99 1.41
C THR A 214 6.48 -19.13 0.77
N GLY A 215 5.67 -18.44 1.57
CA GLY A 215 4.62 -17.56 1.11
C GLY A 215 3.87 -16.95 2.28
N GLY A 216 2.92 -16.10 1.97
CA GLY A 216 2.05 -15.47 2.96
C GLY A 216 1.35 -14.24 2.43
N ASN A 217 0.59 -13.62 3.31
CA ASN A 217 -0.08 -12.36 3.04
C ASN A 217 -0.11 -11.46 4.27
N VAL A 218 -0.26 -10.17 4.02
CA VAL A 218 -0.58 -9.17 5.04
C VAL A 218 -1.78 -8.38 4.57
N THR A 219 -2.85 -8.37 5.33
CA THR A 219 -4.09 -7.65 5.02
C THR A 219 -4.35 -6.56 6.04
N ILE A 220 -4.64 -5.38 5.54
CA ILE A 220 -4.99 -4.20 6.32
C ILE A 220 -6.42 -3.82 5.93
N SER A 221 -7.35 -3.80 6.89
CA SER A 221 -8.75 -3.46 6.62
C SER A 221 -9.22 -2.35 7.56
N ASN A 222 -9.85 -1.33 7.00
CA ASN A 222 -10.48 -0.26 7.76
C ASN A 222 -11.94 -0.59 8.15
N ASN A 223 -12.46 -1.73 7.71
CA ASN A 223 -13.83 -2.19 7.99
C ASN A 223 -14.87 -1.09 7.71
N MET A 224 -14.78 -0.50 6.55
CA MET A 224 -15.58 0.65 6.15
C MET A 224 -16.98 0.23 5.71
N THR A 225 -17.98 1.00 6.11
CA THR A 225 -19.37 0.84 5.68
C THR A 225 -19.87 2.11 5.02
N PHE A 226 -20.45 1.99 3.83
CA PHE A 226 -21.17 3.08 3.19
C PHE A 226 -22.59 3.20 3.73
N LEU A 227 -22.98 4.42 4.04
CA LEU A 227 -24.32 4.73 4.49
C LEU A 227 -25.20 4.97 3.27
N THR A 228 -26.05 4.02 2.93
CA THR A 228 -27.10 4.20 1.93
C THR A 228 -28.28 4.95 2.56
N PRO A 229 -28.82 6.00 1.91
CA PRO A 229 -29.97 6.69 2.45
C PRO A 229 -31.22 5.83 2.38
N GLU A 230 -31.86 5.64 3.53
CA GLU A 230 -33.19 5.04 3.65
C GLU A 230 -34.31 6.08 3.56
N THR A 231 -34.02 7.27 3.01
CA THR A 231 -34.96 8.37 2.91
C THR A 231 -35.67 8.38 1.57
N LEU A 232 -36.98 8.58 1.59
CA LEU A 232 -37.79 8.72 0.39
C LEU A 232 -37.31 9.90 -0.46
N GLY A 233 -37.14 9.69 -1.76
CA GLY A 233 -36.77 10.73 -2.71
C GLY A 233 -35.28 10.86 -3.04
N ILE A 234 -34.41 10.14 -2.34
CA ILE A 234 -32.97 10.06 -2.68
C ILE A 234 -32.67 8.65 -3.13
N VAL A 235 -32.36 8.47 -4.40
CA VAL A 235 -32.07 7.16 -5.00
C VAL A 235 -30.61 7.15 -5.44
N ASN A 236 -29.91 6.07 -5.10
CA ASN A 236 -28.58 5.71 -5.62
C ASN A 236 -27.39 6.64 -5.25
N GLN A 237 -27.47 7.37 -4.16
CA GLN A 237 -26.29 8.07 -3.66
C GLN A 237 -26.03 7.74 -2.19
N PRO A 238 -24.89 7.16 -1.82
CA PRO A 238 -24.52 7.02 -0.42
C PRO A 238 -24.31 8.41 0.22
N LEU A 239 -24.76 8.57 1.44
CA LEU A 239 -24.60 9.82 2.21
C LEU A 239 -23.11 10.06 2.57
N GLY A 240 -22.39 8.98 2.76
CA GLY A 240 -20.99 8.97 3.15
C GLY A 240 -20.56 7.59 3.58
N HIS A 241 -19.42 7.53 4.26
CA HIS A 241 -18.91 6.30 4.84
C HIS A 241 -18.65 6.47 6.33
N VAL A 242 -18.68 5.35 7.04
CA VAL A 242 -18.26 5.24 8.44
C VAL A 242 -17.14 4.21 8.50
N THR A 243 -16.06 4.54 9.18
CA THR A 243 -14.95 3.63 9.41
C THR A 243 -15.21 2.77 10.63
N GLY A 244 -14.92 1.48 10.50
CA GLY A 244 -14.92 0.55 11.62
C GLY A 244 -13.58 0.56 12.37
N THR A 245 -13.38 -0.47 13.18
CA THR A 245 -12.08 -0.72 13.81
C THR A 245 -11.13 -1.26 12.76
N ARG A 246 -9.94 -0.64 12.64
CA ARG A 246 -8.89 -1.17 11.76
C ARG A 246 -8.44 -2.52 12.26
N SER A 247 -8.26 -3.46 11.35
CA SER A 247 -7.62 -4.75 11.59
C SER A 247 -6.42 -4.91 10.67
N VAL A 248 -5.33 -5.40 11.23
CA VAL A 248 -4.12 -5.77 10.50
C VAL A 248 -3.80 -7.21 10.89
N GLY A 249 -3.58 -8.06 9.90
CA GLY A 249 -3.28 -9.47 10.13
C GLY A 249 -2.93 -10.17 8.85
N GLY A 250 -2.75 -11.47 8.92
CA GLY A 250 -2.42 -12.28 7.77
C GLY A 250 -1.95 -13.65 8.16
N SER A 251 -1.28 -14.30 7.23
CA SER A 251 -0.63 -15.59 7.47
C SER A 251 0.72 -15.68 6.77
N PHE A 252 1.56 -16.54 7.26
CA PHE A 252 2.76 -16.96 6.54
C PHE A 252 2.94 -18.47 6.66
N THR A 253 3.52 -19.05 5.63
CA THR A 253 3.89 -20.45 5.59
C THR A 253 5.41 -20.58 5.61
N CYS A 254 5.93 -21.46 6.45
CA CYS A 254 7.35 -21.75 6.52
C CYS A 254 7.58 -23.25 6.55
N TYR A 255 8.78 -23.70 6.13
CA TYR A 255 9.19 -25.07 6.31
C TYR A 255 9.48 -25.37 7.78
N LEU A 256 9.15 -26.60 8.20
CA LEU A 256 9.58 -27.09 9.52
C LEU A 256 11.08 -27.28 9.50
N ASN A 257 11.79 -26.52 10.32
CA ASN A 257 13.23 -26.63 10.54
C ASN A 257 13.48 -26.95 12.01
N MET A 258 14.34 -27.92 12.25
CA MET A 258 14.70 -28.45 13.60
C MET A 258 15.97 -27.81 14.16
N ASP A 259 16.52 -26.79 13.48
CA ASP A 259 17.67 -26.05 14.02
C ASP A 259 17.24 -25.19 15.20
N THR A 260 18.16 -24.95 16.13
CA THR A 260 17.90 -24.11 17.31
C THR A 260 17.48 -22.70 16.90
N GLY A 261 16.39 -22.20 17.50
CA GLY A 261 15.80 -20.88 17.18
C GLY A 261 15.05 -20.84 15.86
N SER A 262 14.57 -21.99 15.38
CA SER A 262 13.84 -22.10 14.11
C SER A 262 12.35 -22.36 14.31
N SER A 263 11.67 -22.76 13.26
CA SER A 263 10.21 -22.95 13.23
C SER A 263 9.71 -24.08 14.13
N ALA A 264 10.51 -25.11 14.41
CA ALA A 264 10.13 -26.15 15.35
C ALA A 264 10.10 -25.63 16.79
N ASP A 265 11.13 -24.89 17.19
CA ASP A 265 11.20 -24.28 18.52
C ASP A 265 10.08 -23.25 18.71
N LEU A 266 9.74 -22.46 17.66
CA LEU A 266 8.61 -21.55 17.69
C LEU A 266 7.29 -22.29 17.98
N PHE A 267 7.07 -23.42 17.29
CA PHE A 267 5.86 -24.22 17.48
C PHE A 267 5.78 -24.80 18.89
N GLU A 268 6.89 -25.35 19.39
CA GLU A 268 6.97 -25.87 20.76
C GLU A 268 6.71 -24.77 21.79
N ASP A 269 7.37 -23.64 21.67
CA ASP A 269 7.21 -22.50 22.59
C ASP A 269 5.79 -21.96 22.61
N ILE A 270 5.10 -21.85 21.45
CA ILE A 270 3.71 -21.38 21.40
C ILE A 270 2.75 -22.38 22.08
N ILE A 271 2.97 -23.69 21.90
CA ILE A 271 2.10 -24.73 22.49
C ILE A 271 2.36 -24.87 23.98
N GLU A 272 3.60 -24.82 24.41
CA GLU A 272 3.99 -25.04 25.81
C GLU A 272 3.74 -23.83 26.70
N ASN A 273 3.62 -22.64 26.09
CA ASN A 273 3.37 -21.44 26.86
C ASN A 273 1.96 -21.41 27.46
N THR A 274 1.89 -21.60 28.76
CA THR A 274 0.64 -21.54 29.55
C THR A 274 0.50 -20.26 30.36
N ALA A 275 1.49 -19.38 30.30
CA ALA A 275 1.57 -18.17 31.11
C ALA A 275 1.00 -16.92 30.40
N ASP A 276 1.10 -16.89 29.08
CA ASP A 276 0.61 -15.79 28.26
C ASP A 276 -0.77 -16.07 27.68
N VAL A 277 -1.73 -15.19 27.96
CA VAL A 277 -3.06 -15.23 27.34
C VAL A 277 -2.99 -14.68 25.90
N THR A 278 -2.09 -13.73 25.66
CA THR A 278 -1.85 -13.13 24.35
C THR A 278 -0.34 -13.03 24.14
N ASN A 279 0.20 -13.90 23.30
CA ASN A 279 1.61 -13.82 22.97
C ASN A 279 1.91 -12.53 22.20
N SER A 280 3.13 -12.07 22.27
CA SER A 280 3.57 -10.84 21.62
C SER A 280 4.89 -11.06 20.88
N PHE A 281 4.82 -10.84 19.58
CA PHE A 281 5.98 -10.94 18.67
C PHE A 281 6.09 -9.67 17.85
N ASP A 282 7.32 -9.22 17.64
CA ASP A 282 7.65 -8.20 16.63
C ASP A 282 7.87 -8.92 15.30
N LEU A 283 7.05 -8.58 14.30
CA LEU A 283 7.14 -9.13 12.95
C LEU A 283 7.58 -8.06 11.97
N THR A 284 8.62 -8.35 11.20
CA THR A 284 9.06 -7.51 10.10
C THR A 284 9.16 -8.32 8.81
N PHE A 285 8.25 -8.05 7.87
CA PHE A 285 8.33 -8.59 6.51
C PHE A 285 9.08 -7.62 5.62
N GLY A 286 10.15 -8.09 4.99
CA GLY A 286 10.88 -7.34 3.99
C GLY A 286 10.61 -7.92 2.61
N VAL A 287 9.71 -7.34 1.84
CA VAL A 287 9.34 -7.79 0.50
C VAL A 287 10.23 -7.15 -0.55
N GLY A 288 10.99 -7.93 -1.28
CA GLY A 288 11.92 -7.46 -2.30
C GLY A 288 13.39 -7.60 -1.92
N GLY A 289 14.16 -6.52 -2.06
CA GLY A 289 15.61 -6.54 -1.83
C GLY A 289 16.02 -6.78 -0.37
N THR A 290 17.24 -7.22 -0.18
CA THR A 290 17.78 -7.57 1.15
C THR A 290 18.34 -6.39 1.95
N THR A 291 18.50 -5.24 1.32
CA THR A 291 19.10 -4.05 1.94
C THR A 291 18.30 -2.80 1.63
N SER A 292 18.46 -1.76 2.44
CA SER A 292 17.83 -0.44 2.22
C SER A 292 18.29 0.27 0.94
N SER A 293 19.35 -0.21 0.29
CA SER A 293 19.81 0.30 -1.01
C SER A 293 19.16 -0.38 -2.21
N THR A 294 18.39 -1.45 -1.98
CA THR A 294 17.64 -2.17 -3.01
C THR A 294 16.16 -1.90 -2.84
N SER A 295 15.40 -1.97 -3.94
CA SER A 295 13.96 -1.77 -3.90
C SER A 295 13.29 -2.80 -3.01
N ARG A 296 12.65 -2.32 -1.95
CA ARG A 296 12.05 -3.15 -0.90
C ARG A 296 10.88 -2.41 -0.27
N VAL A 297 9.85 -3.15 0.05
CA VAL A 297 8.76 -2.72 0.94
C VAL A 297 8.90 -3.49 2.24
N GLU A 298 8.97 -2.78 3.34
CA GLU A 298 9.05 -3.34 4.68
C GLU A 298 7.75 -3.09 5.43
N LEU A 299 7.19 -4.14 5.99
CA LEU A 299 6.00 -4.13 6.81
C LEU A 299 6.42 -4.50 8.23
N HIS A 300 6.38 -3.55 9.13
CA HIS A 300 6.79 -3.74 10.52
C HIS A 300 5.58 -3.65 11.44
N MET A 301 5.36 -4.68 12.22
CA MET A 301 4.31 -4.82 13.20
C MET A 301 4.95 -5.13 14.55
N GLU A 302 5.01 -4.12 15.40
CA GLU A 302 5.74 -4.15 16.68
C GLU A 302 5.15 -5.15 17.68
N THR A 303 3.84 -5.41 17.58
CA THR A 303 3.13 -6.30 18.51
C THR A 303 2.15 -7.16 17.73
N CYS A 304 2.47 -8.44 17.58
CA CYS A 304 1.60 -9.42 16.91
C CYS A 304 1.26 -10.55 17.86
N HIS A 305 0.00 -10.95 17.83
CA HIS A 305 -0.44 -12.22 18.38
C HIS A 305 -0.37 -13.29 17.29
N LEU A 306 0.30 -14.40 17.58
CA LEU A 306 0.36 -15.57 16.71
C LEU A 306 -0.65 -16.63 17.19
N GLU A 307 -1.42 -17.15 16.25
CA GLU A 307 -2.25 -18.32 16.52
C GLU A 307 -1.38 -19.59 16.58
N VAL A 308 -1.90 -20.63 17.20
CA VAL A 308 -1.20 -21.93 17.21
C VAL A 308 -1.05 -22.44 15.78
N PRO A 309 0.19 -22.67 15.32
CA PRO A 309 0.43 -23.06 13.94
C PRO A 309 -0.21 -24.40 13.57
N THR A 310 -0.65 -24.50 12.31
CA THR A 310 -1.13 -25.75 11.74
C THR A 310 -0.05 -26.42 10.88
N HIS A 311 0.01 -27.75 10.94
CA HIS A 311 0.96 -28.51 10.12
C HIS A 311 0.28 -29.03 8.86
N SER A 312 0.96 -28.88 7.71
CA SER A 312 0.67 -29.65 6.50
C SER A 312 1.72 -30.73 6.33
N MET A 313 1.27 -31.98 6.19
CA MET A 313 2.13 -33.16 6.04
C MET A 313 2.04 -33.69 4.61
N ASP A 314 2.59 -32.95 3.68
CA ASP A 314 2.82 -33.41 2.31
C ASP A 314 4.25 -33.98 2.18
N ASP A 315 4.86 -33.88 1.01
CA ASP A 315 6.24 -34.33 0.78
C ASP A 315 7.25 -33.57 1.66
N VAL A 316 6.92 -32.34 2.05
CA VAL A 316 7.68 -31.51 2.98
C VAL A 316 6.74 -30.99 4.06
N ILE A 317 7.13 -31.14 5.31
CA ILE A 317 6.33 -30.61 6.43
C ILE A 317 6.45 -29.09 6.46
N SER A 318 5.31 -28.41 6.39
CA SER A 318 5.22 -26.97 6.51
C SER A 318 4.31 -26.56 7.66
N LEU A 319 4.56 -25.37 8.17
CA LEU A 319 3.78 -24.70 9.19
C LEU A 319 3.07 -23.51 8.56
N GLU A 320 1.77 -23.39 8.79
CA GLU A 320 1.01 -22.19 8.52
C GLU A 320 0.70 -21.49 9.84
N VAL A 321 1.08 -20.23 9.91
CA VAL A 321 0.95 -19.38 11.10
C VAL A 321 0.08 -18.19 10.75
N ASN A 322 -1.07 -18.06 11.41
CA ASN A 322 -1.87 -16.85 11.33
C ASN A 322 -1.41 -15.86 12.39
N PHE A 323 -1.49 -14.58 12.08
CA PHE A 323 -1.14 -13.52 13.00
C PHE A 323 -2.11 -12.35 12.96
N HIS A 324 -2.22 -11.67 14.09
CA HIS A 324 -2.98 -10.43 14.25
C HIS A 324 -2.08 -9.35 14.85
N ALA A 325 -1.89 -8.26 14.14
CA ALA A 325 -1.16 -7.13 14.67
C ALA A 325 -2.05 -6.32 15.62
N LEU A 326 -1.49 -6.00 16.76
CA LEU A 326 -2.15 -5.26 17.83
C LEU A 326 -1.43 -3.93 18.05
N PRO A 327 -2.13 -2.88 18.47
CA PRO A 327 -1.46 -1.67 18.91
C PRO A 327 -0.71 -1.92 20.22
N SER A 328 0.39 -1.22 20.44
CA SER A 328 1.20 -1.34 21.67
C SER A 328 0.45 -0.97 22.95
N THR A 329 -0.66 -0.22 22.82
CA THR A 329 -1.53 0.18 23.92
C THR A 329 -3.00 0.09 23.51
N ILE A 330 -3.88 -0.18 24.47
CA ILE A 330 -5.32 -0.21 24.20
C ILE A 330 -5.79 1.13 23.63
N GLY A 331 -6.44 1.07 22.46
CA GLY A 331 -6.87 2.27 21.74
C GLY A 331 -5.75 2.96 20.95
N GLY A 332 -4.56 2.38 20.90
CA GLY A 332 -3.46 2.81 20.04
C GLY A 332 -3.78 2.65 18.54
N THR A 333 -2.87 3.12 17.71
CA THR A 333 -3.02 3.13 16.25
C THR A 333 -1.76 2.72 15.52
N ASN A 334 -0.78 2.18 16.26
CA ASN A 334 0.54 1.79 15.75
C ASN A 334 0.63 0.29 15.41
N GLU A 335 -0.44 -0.28 14.91
CA GLU A 335 -0.49 -1.71 14.55
C GLU A 335 0.51 -2.06 13.44
N LEU A 336 0.80 -1.10 12.56
CA LEU A 336 1.65 -1.31 11.40
C LEU A 336 2.45 -0.05 11.07
N ASN A 337 3.66 -0.27 10.57
CA ASN A 337 4.47 0.73 9.89
C ASN A 337 4.89 0.17 8.53
N VAL A 338 4.74 0.95 7.46
CA VAL A 338 5.15 0.56 6.11
C VAL A 338 6.27 1.46 5.65
N LYS A 339 7.37 0.87 5.19
CA LYS A 339 8.52 1.60 4.65
C LYS A 339 8.84 1.16 3.23
N TYR A 340 9.07 2.15 2.38
CA TYR A 340 9.57 1.94 1.03
C TYR A 340 11.03 2.36 0.96
N PHE A 341 11.87 1.48 0.44
CA PHE A 341 13.30 1.73 0.24
C PHE A 341 13.70 1.60 -1.22
N GLY A 342 14.82 2.23 -1.56
CA GLY A 342 15.42 2.16 -2.88
C GLY A 342 14.75 3.09 -3.90
N THR A 343 15.58 3.68 -4.75
CA THR A 343 15.15 4.65 -5.78
C THR A 343 15.17 4.07 -7.18
N THR A 344 15.89 2.97 -7.36
CA THR A 344 16.05 2.30 -8.66
C THR A 344 16.03 0.80 -8.43
N LEU A 345 15.38 0.10 -9.33
CA LEU A 345 15.43 -1.35 -9.46
C LEU A 345 16.64 -1.75 -10.30
#